data_aabbf0be86d9b616edd97be0db64f914
#
_entry.id   aabbf0be86d9b616edd97be0db64f914
#
_cell.length_a   1.000
_cell.length_b   1.000
_cell.length_c   1.000
_cell.angle_alpha   90.00
_cell.angle_beta   90.00
_cell.angle_gamma   90.00
#
_symmetry.space_group_name_H-M   'P 1'
#
loop_
_entity.id
_entity.type
_entity.pdbx_description
1 polymer ?
#
loop_
_entity_poly.entity_id
_entity_poly.type
_entity_poly.pdbx_seq_one_letter_code
_entity_poly.pdbx_strand_id
1 'polypeptide(L)'
;MSKLTDDSLEFARKHIENYYDSDFFPKAFEYESIWHNWDKVKQHLTGTNVNKLRTKHPLTMASKKPSGSYRIVHQLEPIDTIIYTALAFLVTEQIEAVRAEKNVACSYRFALSEGGFFDKNSGFKNFTDVVEKLSDEYEFILITDITDFYNQIYLHRLHNAIERADSSLSNLAGDIEQFIMAINDKASQGIPVGPAASIIMSEATLVDIDEFISNKGIEHARYVDDFRIYANSRKELENILESLTIYLHETHRLTLASDKTKILSTEKYVESVLHNQYEMEKVEIFETLEILNPYSGEIEFEEVVVTEIPDLEEHLEHITEQVFKRSKLDLGLARALIRKAKKNKIESVADTIFDNFELFIPVINDVVLYFKAIQSDEFDKKNVNKFISIVESGVVTSKLARYWLEWYFATNSNHLKNIKIKKFINDGDFVENQALAAITSGNVSWVRDNKNRVFYVGEKGKRAILYASKILPKDERNNWLRNIDKNTPEELDKWLIKWLLDTC
;
A
#
# COMPACT_ATOMS: atom_id res chain seq x y z
N MET A 1 -12.61 26.60 6.82
CA MET A 1 -12.67 25.39 7.65
C MET A 1 -13.65 24.43 7.00
N SER A 2 -13.15 23.30 6.56
CA SER A 2 -13.90 22.35 5.76
C SER A 2 -14.54 21.27 6.64
N LYS A 3 -15.59 20.65 6.13
CA LYS A 3 -16.22 19.47 6.71
C LYS A 3 -16.22 18.35 5.70
N LEU A 4 -16.16 17.12 6.19
CA LEU A 4 -16.42 15.95 5.36
C LEU A 4 -17.90 15.89 5.01
N THR A 5 -18.21 15.39 3.82
CA THR A 5 -19.57 15.19 3.34
C THR A 5 -20.00 13.74 3.52
N ASP A 6 -21.31 13.50 3.54
CA ASP A 6 -21.82 12.12 3.58
C ASP A 6 -21.32 11.31 2.39
N ASP A 7 -21.29 11.90 1.18
CA ASP A 7 -20.80 11.23 -0.04
C ASP A 7 -19.32 10.85 0.07
N SER A 8 -18.47 11.76 0.60
CA SER A 8 -17.04 11.47 0.80
C SER A 8 -16.80 10.35 1.82
N LEU A 9 -17.62 10.27 2.87
CA LEU A 9 -17.54 9.21 3.87
C LEU A 9 -18.08 7.86 3.35
N GLU A 10 -19.17 7.88 2.58
CA GLU A 10 -19.67 6.64 1.94
C GLU A 10 -18.70 6.13 0.88
N PHE A 11 -18.05 7.02 0.13
CA PHE A 11 -16.97 6.64 -0.76
C PHE A 11 -15.81 6.01 0.01
N ALA A 12 -15.33 6.65 1.10
CA ALA A 12 -14.24 6.14 1.92
C ALA A 12 -14.58 4.76 2.52
N ARG A 13 -15.81 4.57 2.99
CA ARG A 13 -16.28 3.27 3.47
C ARG A 13 -16.20 2.22 2.38
N LYS A 14 -16.81 2.46 1.21
CA LYS A 14 -16.79 1.53 0.07
C LYS A 14 -15.36 1.23 -0.38
N HIS A 15 -14.49 2.25 -0.41
CA HIS A 15 -13.09 2.07 -0.75
C HIS A 15 -12.39 1.08 0.19
N ILE A 16 -12.54 1.27 1.50
CA ILE A 16 -11.91 0.42 2.51
C ILE A 16 -12.54 -0.99 2.56
N GLU A 17 -13.86 -1.11 2.28
CA GLU A 17 -14.51 -2.42 2.19
C GLU A 17 -14.02 -3.22 0.99
N ASN A 18 -13.89 -2.60 -0.18
CA ASN A 18 -13.52 -3.25 -1.44
C ASN A 18 -12.00 -3.47 -1.58
N TYR A 19 -11.20 -2.61 -0.94
CA TYR A 19 -9.75 -2.59 -1.05
C TYR A 19 -9.10 -2.65 0.32
N TYR A 20 -7.79 -2.41 0.37
CA TYR A 20 -7.04 -2.35 1.63
C TYR A 20 -6.97 -0.92 2.17
N ASP A 21 -6.79 -0.79 3.47
CA ASP A 21 -6.48 0.48 4.15
C ASP A 21 -5.02 0.90 3.95
N SER A 22 -4.15 -0.07 3.66
CA SER A 22 -2.75 0.10 3.29
C SER A 22 -2.24 -1.16 2.59
N ASP A 23 -1.45 -0.99 1.54
CA ASP A 23 -0.91 -2.11 0.75
C ASP A 23 0.12 -2.96 1.47
N PHE A 24 0.65 -2.44 2.57
CA PHE A 24 1.78 -3.03 3.27
C PHE A 24 1.39 -3.78 4.55
N PHE A 25 0.13 -3.71 4.98
CA PHE A 25 -0.30 -4.27 6.27
C PHE A 25 -1.55 -5.11 6.14
N PRO A 26 -1.77 -6.09 7.02
CA PRO A 26 -3.09 -6.71 7.16
C PRO A 26 -4.13 -5.65 7.51
N LYS A 27 -5.33 -5.78 6.93
CA LYS A 27 -6.44 -4.87 7.20
C LYS A 27 -6.74 -4.82 8.71
N ALA A 28 -6.94 -3.62 9.22
CA ALA A 28 -7.24 -3.41 10.64
C ALA A 28 -8.56 -4.08 11.05
N PHE A 29 -8.56 -4.77 12.19
CA PHE A 29 -9.75 -5.49 12.70
C PHE A 29 -10.83 -4.54 13.21
N GLU A 30 -10.49 -3.31 13.52
CA GLU A 30 -11.39 -2.29 14.05
C GLU A 30 -12.52 -1.91 13.09
N TYR A 31 -12.36 -2.12 11.78
CA TYR A 31 -13.38 -1.76 10.80
C TYR A 31 -14.71 -2.46 11.04
N GLU A 32 -14.74 -3.68 11.55
CA GLU A 32 -15.99 -4.36 11.92
C GLU A 32 -16.81 -3.53 12.93
N SER A 33 -16.15 -2.98 13.93
CA SER A 33 -16.79 -2.15 14.96
C SER A 33 -17.19 -0.77 14.43
N ILE A 34 -16.42 -0.21 13.51
CA ILE A 34 -16.70 1.07 12.85
C ILE A 34 -17.95 0.93 11.99
N TRP A 35 -18.03 -0.13 11.16
CA TRP A 35 -19.19 -0.37 10.28
C TRP A 35 -20.46 -0.68 11.08
N HIS A 36 -20.35 -1.38 12.20
CA HIS A 36 -21.48 -1.60 13.12
C HIS A 36 -22.05 -0.28 13.68
N ASN A 37 -21.20 0.71 13.92
CA ASN A 37 -21.57 2.01 14.45
C ASN A 37 -21.62 3.13 13.40
N TRP A 38 -21.69 2.80 12.10
CA TRP A 38 -21.41 3.70 11.00
C TRP A 38 -22.18 5.04 11.05
N ASP A 39 -23.45 5.02 11.37
CA ASP A 39 -24.27 6.25 11.46
C ASP A 39 -23.71 7.22 12.52
N LYS A 40 -23.22 6.69 13.66
CA LYS A 40 -22.60 7.52 14.70
C LYS A 40 -21.24 8.04 14.27
N VAL A 41 -20.46 7.20 13.56
CA VAL A 41 -19.17 7.60 13.00
C VAL A 41 -19.37 8.73 11.98
N LYS A 42 -20.33 8.61 11.05
CA LYS A 42 -20.68 9.66 10.12
C LYS A 42 -21.08 10.94 10.82
N GLN A 43 -22.01 10.85 11.77
CA GLN A 43 -22.47 12.01 12.53
C GLN A 43 -21.31 12.72 13.26
N HIS A 44 -20.37 11.97 13.81
CA HIS A 44 -19.19 12.54 14.46
C HIS A 44 -18.28 13.26 13.47
N LEU A 45 -17.97 12.63 12.32
CA LEU A 45 -17.05 13.14 11.32
C LEU A 45 -17.62 14.32 10.52
N THR A 46 -18.90 14.29 10.12
CA THR A 46 -19.59 15.42 9.45
C THR A 46 -19.89 16.57 10.40
N GLY A 47 -20.11 16.29 11.67
CA GLY A 47 -20.37 17.28 12.70
C GLY A 47 -19.15 18.11 13.11
N THR A 48 -17.94 17.58 12.86
CA THR A 48 -16.67 18.17 13.29
C THR A 48 -15.91 18.75 12.10
N ASN A 49 -15.32 19.95 12.26
CA ASN A 49 -14.42 20.48 11.23
C ASN A 49 -13.15 19.65 11.15
N VAL A 50 -12.61 19.45 9.96
CA VAL A 50 -11.43 18.58 9.70
C VAL A 50 -10.26 18.94 10.63
N ASN A 51 -9.93 20.20 10.76
CA ASN A 51 -8.82 20.67 11.60
C ASN A 51 -9.03 20.50 13.12
N LYS A 52 -10.20 20.04 13.56
CA LYS A 52 -10.50 19.70 14.96
C LYS A 52 -10.58 18.20 15.21
N LEU A 53 -10.52 17.39 14.14
CA LEU A 53 -10.45 15.96 14.28
C LEU A 53 -9.10 15.57 14.87
N ARG A 54 -9.12 14.71 15.88
CA ARG A 54 -7.90 14.22 16.52
C ARG A 54 -7.33 13.08 15.68
N THR A 55 -6.10 13.25 15.27
CA THR A 55 -5.34 12.21 14.55
C THR A 55 -4.45 11.44 15.51
N LYS A 56 -3.99 10.28 15.07
CA LYS A 56 -3.06 9.40 15.80
C LYS A 56 -1.83 9.13 14.94
N HIS A 57 -0.75 8.73 15.60
CA HIS A 57 0.44 8.31 14.88
C HIS A 57 0.18 7.01 14.11
N PRO A 58 0.58 6.94 12.84
CA PRO A 58 0.45 5.73 12.04
C PRO A 58 1.39 4.63 12.56
N LEU A 59 1.02 3.38 12.34
CA LEU A 59 1.98 2.29 12.42
C LEU A 59 2.98 2.44 11.29
N THR A 60 4.25 2.65 11.65
CA THR A 60 5.35 2.91 10.71
C THR A 60 6.34 1.76 10.74
N MET A 61 6.65 1.17 9.59
CA MET A 61 7.62 0.10 9.44
C MET A 61 8.52 0.30 8.22
N ALA A 62 9.62 -0.45 8.18
CA ALA A 62 10.52 -0.50 7.04
C ALA A 62 10.21 -1.73 6.18
N SER A 63 9.82 -1.51 4.93
CA SER A 63 9.64 -2.55 3.90
C SER A 63 10.94 -2.75 3.12
N LYS A 64 11.41 -3.98 3.03
CA LYS A 64 12.65 -4.33 2.31
C LYS A 64 12.44 -4.21 0.80
N LYS A 65 13.38 -3.55 0.09
CA LYS A 65 13.43 -3.52 -1.37
C LYS A 65 14.32 -4.64 -1.92
N PRO A 66 14.15 -5.09 -3.17
CA PRO A 66 15.02 -6.10 -3.77
C PRO A 66 16.50 -5.69 -3.85
N SER A 67 16.75 -4.38 -3.88
CA SER A 67 18.10 -3.81 -3.85
C SER A 67 18.81 -3.95 -2.49
N GLY A 68 18.11 -4.48 -1.47
CA GLY A 68 18.62 -4.56 -0.10
C GLY A 68 18.39 -3.29 0.76
N SER A 69 17.95 -2.18 0.15
CA SER A 69 17.53 -0.97 0.87
C SER A 69 16.11 -1.10 1.43
N TYR A 70 15.63 -0.07 2.13
CA TYR A 70 14.30 -0.07 2.76
C TYR A 70 13.48 1.14 2.30
N ARG A 71 12.16 0.96 2.32
CA ARG A 71 11.16 2.03 2.18
C ARG A 71 10.38 2.11 3.48
N ILE A 72 10.14 3.31 3.97
CA ILE A 72 9.21 3.52 5.09
C ILE A 72 7.78 3.43 4.57
N VAL A 73 6.96 2.65 5.27
CA VAL A 73 5.57 2.39 4.93
C VAL A 73 4.67 2.62 6.14
N HIS A 74 3.42 2.98 5.89
CA HIS A 74 2.49 3.43 6.92
C HIS A 74 1.17 2.68 6.85
N GLN A 75 0.61 2.37 8.01
CA GLN A 75 -0.81 2.09 8.20
C GLN A 75 -1.38 3.15 9.13
N LEU A 76 -2.27 3.96 8.61
CA LEU A 76 -2.98 4.96 9.42
C LEU A 76 -3.92 4.28 10.42
N GLU A 77 -4.27 4.98 11.48
CA GLU A 77 -5.37 4.55 12.34
C GLU A 77 -6.67 4.49 11.52
N PRO A 78 -7.59 3.55 11.78
CA PRO A 78 -8.76 3.32 10.93
C PRO A 78 -9.62 4.56 10.68
N ILE A 79 -9.79 5.42 11.69
CA ILE A 79 -10.53 6.68 11.52
C ILE A 79 -9.74 7.67 10.66
N ASP A 80 -8.42 7.76 10.84
CA ASP A 80 -7.58 8.63 10.02
C ASP A 80 -7.53 8.16 8.57
N THR A 81 -7.58 6.84 8.32
CA THR A 81 -7.71 6.28 6.97
C THR A 81 -9.01 6.71 6.31
N ILE A 82 -10.15 6.65 7.04
CA ILE A 82 -11.45 7.11 6.54
C ILE A 82 -11.40 8.60 6.22
N ILE A 83 -10.86 9.42 7.12
CA ILE A 83 -10.73 10.87 6.92
C ILE A 83 -9.86 11.16 5.70
N TYR A 84 -8.68 10.54 5.61
CA TYR A 84 -7.73 10.78 4.52
C TYR A 84 -8.29 10.38 3.16
N THR A 85 -8.99 9.24 3.09
CA THR A 85 -9.67 8.77 1.90
C THR A 85 -10.81 9.71 1.49
N ALA A 86 -11.60 10.19 2.46
CA ALA A 86 -12.67 11.16 2.21
C ALA A 86 -12.13 12.52 1.74
N LEU A 87 -11.00 12.99 2.31
CA LEU A 87 -10.34 14.22 1.88
C LEU A 87 -9.81 14.10 0.44
N ALA A 88 -9.19 12.95 0.11
CA ALA A 88 -8.74 12.69 -1.25
C ALA A 88 -9.91 12.68 -2.25
N PHE A 89 -11.03 12.04 -1.91
CA PHE A 89 -12.23 12.05 -2.74
C PHE A 89 -12.68 13.48 -3.10
N LEU A 90 -12.64 14.41 -2.15
CA LEU A 90 -13.11 15.79 -2.33
C LEU A 90 -12.23 16.63 -3.28
N VAL A 91 -11.03 16.20 -3.62
CA VAL A 91 -10.09 16.94 -4.48
C VAL A 91 -9.71 16.20 -5.77
N THR A 92 -10.10 14.93 -5.88
CA THR A 92 -9.66 14.05 -6.98
C THR A 92 -10.02 14.57 -8.37
N GLU A 93 -11.26 15.00 -8.59
CA GLU A 93 -11.73 15.45 -9.90
C GLU A 93 -11.03 16.74 -10.34
N GLN A 94 -10.82 17.67 -9.42
CA GLN A 94 -10.15 18.94 -9.71
C GLN A 94 -8.66 18.73 -10.01
N ILE A 95 -8.01 17.81 -9.29
CA ILE A 95 -6.62 17.45 -9.58
C ILE A 95 -6.53 16.79 -10.95
N GLU A 96 -7.40 15.82 -11.26
CA GLU A 96 -7.39 15.15 -12.58
C GLU A 96 -7.60 16.13 -13.74
N ALA A 97 -8.44 17.13 -13.55
CA ALA A 97 -8.74 18.13 -14.58
C ALA A 97 -7.53 18.99 -14.99
N VAL A 98 -6.54 19.15 -14.11
CA VAL A 98 -5.32 19.95 -14.38
C VAL A 98 -4.07 19.10 -14.64
N ARG A 99 -4.17 17.78 -14.47
CA ARG A 99 -3.04 16.89 -14.77
C ARG A 99 -2.71 16.87 -16.26
N ALA A 100 -1.43 16.70 -16.56
CA ALA A 100 -0.98 16.48 -17.93
C ALA A 100 -1.74 15.31 -18.59
N GLU A 101 -1.77 15.30 -19.91
CA GLU A 101 -2.44 14.26 -20.70
C GLU A 101 -1.89 12.85 -20.36
N LYS A 102 -2.69 11.82 -20.68
CA LYS A 102 -2.36 10.41 -20.38
C LYS A 102 -1.08 9.89 -21.04
N ASN A 103 -0.61 10.56 -22.08
CA ASN A 103 0.66 10.27 -22.77
C ASN A 103 1.86 10.95 -22.10
N VAL A 104 1.66 11.82 -21.14
CA VAL A 104 2.68 12.46 -20.31
C VAL A 104 2.64 11.87 -18.91
N ALA A 105 1.54 12.07 -18.18
CA ALA A 105 1.30 11.49 -16.86
C ALA A 105 0.61 10.13 -17.02
N CYS A 106 1.38 9.08 -17.28
CA CYS A 106 0.86 7.77 -17.68
C CYS A 106 0.32 6.92 -16.53
N SER A 107 0.70 7.23 -15.27
CA SER A 107 0.28 6.47 -14.09
C SER A 107 -1.11 6.86 -13.61
N TYR A 108 -1.85 5.91 -13.04
CA TYR A 108 -3.02 6.10 -12.18
C TYR A 108 -3.94 7.26 -12.58
N ARG A 109 -4.57 7.21 -13.77
CA ARG A 109 -5.61 8.20 -14.13
C ARG A 109 -6.78 8.08 -13.16
N PHE A 110 -7.33 9.21 -12.75
CA PHE A 110 -8.38 9.22 -11.75
C PHE A 110 -9.76 9.15 -12.40
N ALA A 111 -10.53 8.17 -11.97
CA ALA A 111 -11.92 7.99 -12.38
C ALA A 111 -12.72 7.46 -11.19
N LEU A 112 -13.40 8.37 -10.48
CA LEU A 112 -14.20 7.98 -9.33
C LEU A 112 -15.31 7.01 -9.74
N SER A 113 -15.32 5.86 -9.10
CA SER A 113 -16.34 4.83 -9.28
C SER A 113 -16.79 4.34 -7.90
N GLU A 114 -17.54 3.25 -7.79
CA GLU A 114 -18.05 2.72 -6.51
C GLU A 114 -16.94 2.33 -5.52
N GLY A 115 -16.35 3.33 -4.86
CA GLY A 115 -15.23 3.19 -3.93
C GLY A 115 -13.85 3.12 -4.60
N GLY A 116 -13.75 3.19 -5.94
CA GLY A 116 -12.48 3.20 -6.67
C GLY A 116 -12.05 4.61 -7.06
N PHE A 117 -10.75 4.91 -6.93
CA PHE A 117 -10.15 6.17 -7.35
C PHE A 117 -9.64 6.14 -8.80
N PHE A 118 -9.24 4.97 -9.31
CA PHE A 118 -8.41 4.85 -10.50
C PHE A 118 -9.15 4.27 -11.70
N ASP A 119 -8.81 4.76 -12.90
CA ASP A 119 -9.23 4.15 -14.16
C ASP A 119 -8.49 2.83 -14.36
N LYS A 120 -9.24 1.75 -14.53
CA LYS A 120 -8.73 0.39 -14.77
C LYS A 120 -7.89 0.27 -16.05
N ASN A 121 -8.10 1.17 -17.01
CA ASN A 121 -7.40 1.16 -18.30
C ASN A 121 -6.14 2.04 -18.31
N SER A 122 -5.75 2.62 -17.18
CA SER A 122 -4.54 3.41 -17.04
C SER A 122 -3.44 2.60 -16.35
N GLY A 123 -2.18 2.87 -16.67
CA GLY A 123 -1.09 2.25 -15.94
C GLY A 123 0.17 1.99 -16.76
N PHE A 124 0.94 0.99 -16.35
CA PHE A 124 2.29 0.73 -16.86
C PHE A 124 2.34 0.41 -18.35
N LYS A 125 1.35 -0.32 -18.88
CA LYS A 125 1.28 -0.61 -20.33
C LYS A 125 1.22 0.68 -21.16
N ASN A 126 0.36 1.62 -20.77
CA ASN A 126 0.27 2.91 -21.46
C ASN A 126 1.60 3.66 -21.41
N PHE A 127 2.30 3.61 -20.28
CA PHE A 127 3.64 4.20 -20.15
C PHE A 127 4.64 3.56 -21.11
N THR A 128 4.68 2.23 -21.18
CA THR A 128 5.59 1.49 -22.06
C THR A 128 5.30 1.82 -23.53
N ASP A 129 4.03 1.80 -23.96
CA ASP A 129 3.62 2.12 -25.33
C ASP A 129 4.04 3.56 -25.74
N VAL A 130 3.87 4.53 -24.83
CA VAL A 130 4.29 5.92 -25.05
C VAL A 130 5.81 6.04 -25.14
N VAL A 131 6.52 5.39 -24.22
CA VAL A 131 7.99 5.40 -24.19
C VAL A 131 8.59 4.79 -25.45
N GLU A 132 8.03 3.70 -25.95
CA GLU A 132 8.44 3.07 -27.21
C GLU A 132 8.23 4.02 -28.39
N LYS A 133 7.03 4.60 -28.52
CA LYS A 133 6.71 5.58 -29.56
C LYS A 133 7.67 6.78 -29.55
N LEU A 134 7.93 7.39 -28.37
CA LEU A 134 8.83 8.53 -28.27
C LEU A 134 10.28 8.12 -28.55
N SER A 135 10.67 6.90 -28.24
CA SER A 135 12.01 6.39 -28.56
C SER A 135 12.26 6.24 -30.07
N ASP A 136 11.20 6.04 -30.87
CA ASP A 136 11.28 6.04 -32.33
C ASP A 136 11.35 7.46 -32.95
N GLU A 137 10.82 8.46 -32.22
CA GLU A 137 10.73 9.85 -32.71
C GLU A 137 11.95 10.71 -32.36
N TYR A 138 12.73 10.36 -31.32
CA TYR A 138 13.84 11.14 -30.80
C TYR A 138 15.17 10.37 -30.74
N GLU A 139 16.30 11.07 -30.84
CA GLU A 139 17.63 10.45 -30.85
C GLU A 139 18.18 10.16 -29.45
N PHE A 140 17.77 10.93 -28.43
CA PHE A 140 18.28 10.81 -27.07
C PHE A 140 17.16 10.79 -26.04
N ILE A 141 17.40 10.05 -24.95
CA ILE A 141 16.53 9.95 -23.78
C ILE A 141 17.32 10.28 -22.50
N LEU A 142 16.72 11.07 -21.63
CA LEU A 142 17.11 11.23 -20.23
C LEU A 142 16.17 10.40 -19.36
N ILE A 143 16.72 9.45 -18.63
CA ILE A 143 16.05 8.65 -17.62
C ILE A 143 16.39 9.28 -16.27
N THR A 144 15.40 9.55 -15.44
CA THR A 144 15.61 10.08 -14.09
C THR A 144 14.42 9.77 -13.18
N ASP A 145 14.64 9.81 -11.88
CA ASP A 145 13.68 9.45 -10.83
C ASP A 145 13.85 10.43 -9.65
N ILE A 146 12.79 10.76 -8.94
CA ILE A 146 12.87 11.61 -7.75
C ILE A 146 13.19 10.75 -6.52
N THR A 147 14.24 11.11 -5.81
CA THR A 147 14.68 10.38 -4.61
C THR A 147 13.64 10.45 -3.51
N ASP A 148 13.18 9.27 -3.03
CA ASP A 148 12.29 9.12 -1.87
C ASP A 148 11.05 10.03 -1.91
N PHE A 149 10.44 10.13 -3.09
CA PHE A 149 9.46 11.15 -3.47
C PHE A 149 8.38 11.39 -2.41
N TYR A 150 7.63 10.36 -2.01
CA TYR A 150 6.52 10.52 -1.05
C TYR A 150 6.96 11.13 0.29
N ASN A 151 8.12 10.71 0.81
CA ASN A 151 8.64 11.22 2.07
C ASN A 151 9.22 12.65 1.96
N GLN A 152 9.52 13.09 0.73
CA GLN A 152 10.11 14.41 0.47
C GLN A 152 9.09 15.47 0.06
N ILE A 153 7.84 15.13 -0.19
CA ILE A 153 6.79 16.09 -0.56
C ILE A 153 6.59 17.11 0.56
N TYR A 154 6.82 18.39 0.26
CA TYR A 154 6.50 19.50 1.15
C TYR A 154 5.00 19.72 1.20
N LEU A 155 4.40 19.68 2.38
CA LEU A 155 2.94 19.75 2.53
C LEU A 155 2.36 21.10 2.08
N HIS A 156 3.11 22.18 2.25
CA HIS A 156 2.70 23.48 1.72
C HIS A 156 2.72 23.53 0.18
N ARG A 157 3.58 22.74 -0.48
CA ARG A 157 3.54 22.58 -1.96
C ARG A 157 2.32 21.79 -2.40
N LEU A 158 1.95 20.76 -1.64
CA LEU A 158 0.70 20.04 -1.86
C LEU A 158 -0.53 20.96 -1.70
N HIS A 159 -0.55 21.78 -0.65
CA HIS A 159 -1.59 22.80 -0.46
C HIS A 159 -1.72 23.69 -1.71
N ASN A 160 -0.60 24.29 -2.14
CA ASN A 160 -0.58 25.17 -3.31
C ASN A 160 -1.01 24.46 -4.60
N ALA A 161 -0.68 23.19 -4.77
CA ALA A 161 -1.07 22.40 -5.93
C ALA A 161 -2.60 22.17 -5.97
N ILE A 162 -3.21 21.86 -4.83
CA ILE A 162 -4.67 21.69 -4.70
C ILE A 162 -5.39 23.03 -4.93
N GLU A 163 -4.91 24.12 -4.32
CA GLU A 163 -5.48 25.46 -4.50
C GLU A 163 -5.36 25.93 -5.96
N ARG A 164 -4.26 25.58 -6.63
CA ARG A 164 -4.06 25.89 -8.05
C ARG A 164 -5.02 25.10 -8.96
N ALA A 165 -5.34 23.85 -8.61
CA ALA A 165 -6.29 23.05 -9.36
C ALA A 165 -7.70 23.69 -9.33
N ASP A 166 -8.11 24.19 -8.16
CA ASP A 166 -9.34 24.99 -8.00
C ASP A 166 -9.19 25.89 -6.76
N SER A 167 -9.24 27.20 -6.98
CA SER A 167 -9.11 28.19 -5.89
C SER A 167 -10.22 28.09 -4.83
N SER A 168 -11.36 27.51 -5.15
CA SER A 168 -12.43 27.25 -4.19
C SER A 168 -12.04 26.22 -3.11
N LEU A 169 -11.02 25.39 -3.39
CA LEU A 169 -10.48 24.38 -2.50
C LEU A 169 -9.44 24.90 -1.50
N SER A 170 -9.11 26.21 -1.50
CA SER A 170 -8.05 26.79 -0.64
C SER A 170 -8.20 26.41 0.85
N ASN A 171 -9.43 26.49 1.40
CA ASN A 171 -9.68 26.08 2.78
C ASN A 171 -9.49 24.57 2.99
N LEU A 172 -9.92 23.74 2.04
CA LEU A 172 -9.78 22.29 2.10
C LEU A 172 -8.32 21.88 1.96
N ALA A 173 -7.56 22.55 1.08
CA ALA A 173 -6.11 22.34 0.93
C ALA A 173 -5.36 22.62 2.24
N GLY A 174 -5.71 23.70 2.95
CA GLY A 174 -5.17 24.01 4.27
C GLY A 174 -5.53 22.96 5.33
N ASP A 175 -6.77 22.47 5.31
CA ASP A 175 -7.20 21.41 6.23
C ASP A 175 -6.49 20.07 5.93
N ILE A 176 -6.24 19.73 4.65
CA ILE A 176 -5.44 18.56 4.23
C ILE A 176 -3.99 18.69 4.70
N GLU A 177 -3.36 19.84 4.48
CA GLU A 177 -2.00 20.13 4.97
C GLU A 177 -1.90 19.90 6.48
N GLN A 178 -2.82 20.49 7.26
CA GLN A 178 -2.85 20.34 8.72
C GLN A 178 -3.11 18.90 9.16
N PHE A 179 -3.99 18.18 8.46
CA PHE A 179 -4.28 16.78 8.76
C PHE A 179 -3.03 15.92 8.57
N ILE A 180 -2.34 16.05 7.43
CA ILE A 180 -1.12 15.26 7.18
C ILE A 180 0.01 15.67 8.13
N MET A 181 0.17 16.95 8.44
CA MET A 181 1.11 17.40 9.47
C MET A 181 0.83 16.77 10.83
N ALA A 182 -0.44 16.64 11.20
CA ALA A 182 -0.83 16.09 12.50
C ALA A 182 -0.49 14.58 12.61
N ILE A 183 -0.66 13.80 11.55
CA ILE A 183 -0.24 12.39 11.52
C ILE A 183 1.27 12.22 11.41
N ASN A 184 2.01 13.21 10.89
CA ASN A 184 3.46 13.24 10.74
C ASN A 184 4.18 13.91 11.93
N ASP A 185 3.60 13.92 13.10
CA ASP A 185 4.23 14.51 14.30
C ASP A 185 4.58 16.00 14.13
N LYS A 186 3.76 16.73 13.40
CA LYS A 186 3.92 18.14 13.02
C LYS A 186 5.09 18.41 12.04
N ALA A 187 5.65 17.39 11.42
CA ALA A 187 6.56 17.59 10.30
C ALA A 187 5.79 18.15 9.09
N SER A 188 6.34 19.17 8.46
CA SER A 188 5.76 19.82 7.27
C SER A 188 6.15 19.14 5.96
N GLN A 189 6.63 17.89 6.03
CA GLN A 189 7.18 17.14 4.91
C GLN A 189 6.79 15.67 5.02
N GLY A 190 6.53 15.06 3.86
CA GLY A 190 6.16 13.66 3.72
C GLY A 190 4.65 13.41 3.73
N ILE A 191 4.23 12.49 2.86
CA ILE A 191 2.88 11.92 2.85
C ILE A 191 2.97 10.41 3.13
N PRO A 192 1.97 9.81 3.76
CA PRO A 192 2.04 8.39 4.13
C PRO A 192 2.18 7.47 2.92
N VAL A 193 3.12 6.54 2.94
CA VAL A 193 3.24 5.49 1.91
C VAL A 193 2.39 4.30 2.31
N GLY A 194 1.43 3.93 1.47
CA GLY A 194 0.51 2.80 1.68
C GLY A 194 -0.95 3.11 1.38
N PRO A 195 -1.54 4.21 1.88
CA PRO A 195 -2.91 4.59 1.52
C PRO A 195 -3.04 5.04 0.06
N ALA A 196 -4.10 4.61 -0.64
CA ALA A 196 -4.40 5.02 -2.01
C ALA A 196 -4.57 6.56 -2.16
N ALA A 197 -5.08 7.22 -1.13
CA ALA A 197 -5.19 8.68 -1.07
C ALA A 197 -3.85 9.41 -1.30
N SER A 198 -2.74 8.79 -0.90
CA SER A 198 -1.40 9.38 -1.10
C SER A 198 -0.98 9.44 -2.58
N ILE A 199 -1.51 8.55 -3.42
CA ILE A 199 -1.26 8.59 -4.88
C ILE A 199 -1.87 9.88 -5.45
N ILE A 200 -3.10 10.23 -5.04
CA ILE A 200 -3.78 11.44 -5.50
C ILE A 200 -3.02 12.69 -5.06
N MET A 201 -2.58 12.72 -3.80
CA MET A 201 -1.81 13.84 -3.26
C MET A 201 -0.44 13.97 -3.93
N SER A 202 0.23 12.87 -4.23
CA SER A 202 1.52 12.90 -4.93
C SER A 202 1.38 13.38 -6.37
N GLU A 203 0.37 12.93 -7.10
CA GLU A 203 0.10 13.36 -8.47
C GLU A 203 -0.24 14.85 -8.56
N ALA A 204 -0.93 15.41 -7.56
CA ALA A 204 -1.18 16.85 -7.50
C ALA A 204 0.13 17.67 -7.50
N THR A 205 1.15 17.19 -6.78
CA THR A 205 2.45 17.89 -6.69
C THR A 205 3.34 17.74 -7.92
N LEU A 206 2.99 16.83 -8.84
CA LEU A 206 3.73 16.61 -10.09
C LEU A 206 3.22 17.46 -11.25
N VAL A 207 2.03 18.05 -11.13
CA VAL A 207 1.40 18.84 -12.21
C VAL A 207 2.30 19.99 -12.69
N ASP A 208 2.87 20.77 -11.78
CA ASP A 208 3.71 21.90 -12.15
C ASP A 208 5.10 21.48 -12.65
N ILE A 209 5.56 20.28 -12.30
CA ILE A 209 6.79 19.68 -12.85
C ILE A 209 6.58 19.29 -14.31
N ASP A 210 5.45 18.64 -14.63
CA ASP A 210 5.06 18.32 -16.02
C ASP A 210 4.96 19.60 -16.85
N GLU A 211 4.29 20.62 -16.33
CA GLU A 211 4.19 21.93 -16.99
C GLU A 211 5.55 22.59 -17.20
N PHE A 212 6.46 22.51 -16.21
CA PHE A 212 7.80 23.05 -16.33
C PHE A 212 8.57 22.45 -17.51
N ILE A 213 8.52 21.11 -17.66
CA ILE A 213 9.18 20.41 -18.76
C ILE A 213 8.52 20.76 -20.11
N SER A 214 7.19 20.69 -20.18
CA SER A 214 6.43 20.97 -21.40
C SER A 214 6.60 22.42 -21.87
N ASN A 215 6.67 23.39 -20.94
CA ASN A 215 6.92 24.80 -21.27
C ASN A 215 8.32 25.08 -21.83
N LYS A 216 9.27 24.13 -21.70
CA LYS A 216 10.56 24.17 -22.36
C LYS A 216 10.50 23.62 -23.80
N GLY A 217 9.34 23.17 -24.26
CA GLY A 217 9.16 22.52 -25.56
C GLY A 217 9.77 21.12 -25.62
N ILE A 218 9.91 20.43 -24.51
CA ILE A 218 10.54 19.12 -24.36
C ILE A 218 9.47 18.06 -24.13
N GLU A 219 9.49 17.01 -24.93
CA GLU A 219 8.60 15.88 -24.76
C GLU A 219 9.05 14.96 -23.64
N HIS A 220 8.09 14.47 -22.87
CA HIS A 220 8.37 13.54 -21.78
C HIS A 220 7.19 12.63 -21.47
N ALA A 221 7.49 11.53 -20.83
CA ALA A 221 6.51 10.65 -20.20
C ALA A 221 6.98 10.30 -18.79
N ARG A 222 6.05 10.10 -17.85
CA ARG A 222 6.37 9.64 -16.51
C ARG A 222 5.41 8.59 -15.98
N TYR A 223 5.95 7.74 -15.13
CA TYR A 223 5.18 6.84 -14.28
C TYR A 223 5.44 7.19 -12.81
N VAL A 224 4.51 7.93 -12.18
CA VAL A 224 4.71 8.59 -10.88
C VAL A 224 5.94 9.51 -10.92
N ASP A 225 6.98 9.19 -10.18
CA ASP A 225 8.24 9.93 -10.04
C ASP A 225 9.36 9.47 -11.00
N ASP A 226 9.07 8.51 -11.87
CA ASP A 226 10.02 7.94 -12.85
C ASP A 226 9.82 8.59 -14.23
N PHE A 227 10.74 9.48 -14.63
CA PHE A 227 10.66 10.30 -15.83
C PHE A 227 11.46 9.73 -17.00
N ARG A 228 10.91 9.89 -18.21
CA ARG A 228 11.57 9.70 -19.52
C ARG A 228 11.42 10.99 -20.32
N ILE A 229 12.52 11.67 -20.57
CA ILE A 229 12.55 12.99 -21.22
C ILE A 229 13.35 12.87 -22.52
N TYR A 230 12.83 13.41 -23.62
CA TYR A 230 13.33 13.15 -24.97
C TYR A 230 13.78 14.41 -25.67
N ALA A 231 14.86 14.31 -26.48
CA ALA A 231 15.32 15.37 -27.39
C ALA A 231 16.16 14.79 -28.54
N ASN A 232 16.36 15.60 -29.59
CA ASN A 232 17.26 15.24 -30.71
C ASN A 232 18.71 15.62 -30.47
N SER A 233 19.03 16.20 -29.31
CA SER A 233 20.38 16.60 -28.94
C SER A 233 20.68 16.22 -27.49
N ARG A 234 21.81 15.56 -27.26
CA ARG A 234 22.31 15.28 -25.92
C ARG A 234 22.49 16.55 -25.08
N LYS A 235 22.98 17.64 -25.73
CA LYS A 235 23.20 18.93 -25.08
C LYS A 235 21.86 19.53 -24.59
N GLU A 236 20.80 19.34 -25.32
CA GLU A 236 19.46 19.80 -24.92
C GLU A 236 18.98 19.07 -23.66
N LEU A 237 19.20 17.75 -23.57
CA LEU A 237 18.90 16.96 -22.36
C LEU A 237 19.79 17.33 -21.18
N GLU A 238 21.06 17.69 -21.38
CA GLU A 238 21.93 18.20 -20.34
C GLU A 238 21.42 19.55 -19.80
N ASN A 239 20.96 20.45 -20.68
CA ASN A 239 20.39 21.74 -20.28
C ASN A 239 19.05 21.58 -19.54
N ILE A 240 18.18 20.67 -19.97
CA ILE A 240 16.91 20.42 -19.25
C ILE A 240 17.16 19.75 -17.91
N LEU A 241 18.12 18.82 -17.81
CA LEU A 241 18.50 18.20 -16.55
C LEU A 241 18.99 19.22 -15.53
N GLU A 242 19.88 20.14 -15.93
CA GLU A 242 20.34 21.24 -15.08
C GLU A 242 19.17 22.12 -14.63
N SER A 243 18.33 22.58 -15.58
CA SER A 243 17.19 23.43 -15.29
C SER A 243 16.16 22.75 -14.39
N LEU A 244 15.87 21.47 -14.62
CA LEU A 244 14.96 20.66 -13.80
C LEU A 244 15.52 20.45 -12.40
N THR A 245 16.83 20.20 -12.28
CA THR A 245 17.49 20.05 -10.97
C THR A 245 17.35 21.32 -10.14
N ILE A 246 17.58 22.49 -10.76
CA ILE A 246 17.42 23.80 -10.10
C ILE A 246 15.95 24.02 -9.73
N TYR A 247 15.02 23.77 -10.65
CA TYR A 247 13.59 23.94 -10.42
C TYR A 247 13.10 23.08 -9.25
N LEU A 248 13.44 21.80 -9.23
CA LEU A 248 13.08 20.89 -8.14
C LEU A 248 13.66 21.34 -6.80
N HIS A 249 14.92 21.78 -6.80
CA HIS A 249 15.58 22.27 -5.58
C HIS A 249 14.91 23.54 -5.05
N GLU A 250 14.67 24.52 -5.90
CA GLU A 250 14.16 25.84 -5.48
C GLU A 250 12.68 25.79 -5.10
N THR A 251 11.87 25.06 -5.88
CA THR A 251 10.41 25.06 -5.72
C THR A 251 9.89 23.95 -4.82
N HIS A 252 10.45 22.75 -4.90
CA HIS A 252 9.93 21.55 -4.21
C HIS A 252 10.85 21.02 -3.11
N ARG A 253 12.13 21.42 -3.07
CA ARG A 253 13.18 20.81 -2.25
C ARG A 253 13.38 19.32 -2.54
N LEU A 254 13.05 18.91 -3.76
CA LEU A 254 13.23 17.55 -4.26
C LEU A 254 14.60 17.38 -4.92
N THR A 255 15.08 16.14 -4.96
CA THR A 255 16.39 15.79 -5.53
C THR A 255 16.24 14.61 -6.47
N LEU A 256 16.87 14.68 -7.64
CA LEU A 256 16.92 13.56 -8.58
C LEU A 256 17.89 12.47 -8.08
N ALA A 257 17.53 11.21 -8.33
CA ALA A 257 18.33 10.03 -7.97
C ALA A 257 19.53 9.91 -8.92
N SER A 258 20.73 10.23 -8.43
CA SER A 258 21.95 10.28 -9.24
C SER A 258 22.36 8.93 -9.84
N ASP A 259 22.07 7.83 -9.14
CA ASP A 259 22.33 6.47 -9.60
C ASP A 259 21.36 6.02 -10.72
N LYS A 260 20.19 6.62 -10.81
CA LYS A 260 19.17 6.37 -11.83
C LYS A 260 19.18 7.39 -12.97
N THR A 261 19.86 8.53 -12.81
CA THR A 261 19.89 9.60 -13.82
C THR A 261 20.92 9.29 -14.89
N LYS A 262 20.45 9.11 -16.16
CA LYS A 262 21.30 8.75 -17.30
C LYS A 262 20.77 9.35 -18.60
N ILE A 263 21.67 9.84 -19.45
CA ILE A 263 21.36 10.22 -20.83
C ILE A 263 21.94 9.16 -21.76
N LEU A 264 21.08 8.55 -22.56
CA LEU A 264 21.41 7.50 -23.54
C LEU A 264 20.93 7.90 -24.92
N SER A 265 21.47 7.28 -25.99
CA SER A 265 20.76 7.26 -27.26
C SER A 265 19.51 6.39 -27.12
N THR A 266 18.41 6.73 -27.81
CA THR A 266 17.16 5.96 -27.76
C THR A 266 17.39 4.54 -28.29
N GLU A 267 18.21 4.36 -29.35
CA GLU A 267 18.62 3.04 -29.86
C GLU A 267 19.20 2.17 -28.72
N LYS A 268 20.18 2.70 -27.98
CA LYS A 268 20.77 1.97 -26.85
C LYS A 268 19.77 1.70 -25.72
N TYR A 269 18.86 2.63 -25.48
CA TYR A 269 17.82 2.47 -24.46
C TYR A 269 16.85 1.35 -24.86
N VAL A 270 16.36 1.34 -26.10
CA VAL A 270 15.47 0.30 -26.62
C VAL A 270 16.14 -1.06 -26.52
N GLU A 271 17.37 -1.21 -27.00
CA GLU A 271 18.11 -2.48 -26.95
C GLU A 271 18.40 -2.97 -25.53
N SER A 272 18.83 -2.08 -24.63
CA SER A 272 19.32 -2.46 -23.31
C SER A 272 18.29 -2.45 -22.21
N VAL A 273 17.17 -1.74 -22.39
CA VAL A 273 16.15 -1.55 -21.35
C VAL A 273 14.79 -2.06 -21.80
N LEU A 274 14.27 -1.65 -22.96
CA LEU A 274 12.94 -2.06 -23.43
C LEU A 274 12.92 -3.45 -24.04
N HIS A 275 13.81 -3.72 -24.97
CA HIS A 275 13.86 -4.96 -25.77
C HIS A 275 15.05 -5.85 -25.38
N ASN A 276 15.58 -5.72 -24.17
CA ASN A 276 16.53 -6.72 -23.72
C ASN A 276 15.80 -8.07 -23.55
N GLN A 277 16.54 -9.14 -23.68
CA GLN A 277 16.00 -10.50 -23.62
C GLN A 277 15.10 -10.72 -22.40
N TYR A 278 15.46 -10.13 -21.26
CA TYR A 278 14.68 -10.26 -20.02
C TYR A 278 13.31 -9.58 -20.09
N GLU A 279 13.23 -8.33 -20.58
CA GLU A 279 11.96 -7.62 -20.69
C GLU A 279 11.05 -8.26 -21.74
N MET A 280 11.60 -8.77 -22.82
CA MET A 280 10.84 -9.53 -23.82
C MET A 280 10.25 -10.81 -23.23
N GLU A 281 11.06 -11.62 -22.51
CA GLU A 281 10.56 -12.80 -21.79
C GLU A 281 9.48 -12.44 -20.76
N LYS A 282 9.62 -11.30 -20.07
CA LYS A 282 8.66 -10.81 -19.11
C LYS A 282 7.32 -10.41 -19.76
N VAL A 283 7.36 -9.71 -20.91
CA VAL A 283 6.16 -9.38 -21.68
C VAL A 283 5.46 -10.65 -22.15
N GLU A 284 6.19 -11.62 -22.69
CA GLU A 284 5.65 -12.92 -23.09
C GLU A 284 4.98 -13.65 -21.92
N ILE A 285 5.58 -13.61 -20.72
CA ILE A 285 5.00 -14.18 -19.51
C ILE A 285 3.69 -13.49 -19.14
N PHE A 286 3.65 -12.15 -19.20
CA PHE A 286 2.44 -11.41 -18.89
C PHE A 286 1.32 -11.66 -19.89
N GLU A 287 1.63 -11.74 -21.18
CA GLU A 287 0.66 -12.08 -22.23
C GLU A 287 0.14 -13.50 -22.04
N THR A 288 1.03 -14.47 -21.82
CA THR A 288 0.66 -15.88 -21.57
C THR A 288 -0.23 -16.05 -20.35
N LEU A 289 0.01 -15.28 -19.30
CA LEU A 289 -0.77 -15.32 -18.07
C LEU A 289 -1.95 -14.35 -18.06
N GLU A 290 -2.20 -13.62 -19.17
CA GLU A 290 -3.23 -12.58 -19.27
C GLU A 290 -3.16 -11.55 -18.13
N ILE A 291 -1.96 -11.12 -17.80
CA ILE A 291 -1.71 -10.12 -16.77
C ILE A 291 -1.71 -8.73 -17.42
N LEU A 292 -2.77 -7.97 -17.19
CA LEU A 292 -2.97 -6.66 -17.82
C LEU A 292 -2.12 -5.54 -17.19
N ASN A 293 -1.83 -5.63 -15.90
CA ASN A 293 -1.05 -4.62 -15.20
C ASN A 293 -0.13 -5.22 -14.12
N PRO A 294 1.12 -5.57 -14.48
CA PRO A 294 2.07 -6.19 -13.56
C PRO A 294 2.57 -5.26 -12.45
N TYR A 295 2.42 -3.96 -12.65
CA TYR A 295 2.89 -2.91 -11.74
C TYR A 295 1.78 -2.22 -10.96
N SER A 296 0.51 -2.63 -11.14
CA SER A 296 -0.53 -2.23 -10.19
C SER A 296 -0.15 -2.80 -8.84
N GLY A 297 0.72 -2.06 -8.16
CA GLY A 297 1.33 -2.47 -6.90
C GLY A 297 0.30 -2.80 -5.86
N GLU A 298 -0.96 -2.48 -6.08
CA GLU A 298 -1.67 -2.11 -4.90
C GLU A 298 -3.13 -2.45 -4.87
N ILE A 299 -3.78 -2.57 -5.97
CA ILE A 299 -5.21 -2.74 -5.88
C ILE A 299 -5.64 -3.67 -6.99
N GLU A 300 -5.96 -4.91 -6.65
CA GLU A 300 -6.64 -5.81 -7.56
C GLU A 300 -8.05 -5.26 -7.83
N PHE A 301 -8.15 -4.38 -8.82
CA PHE A 301 -9.43 -3.86 -9.30
C PHE A 301 -10.04 -4.72 -10.40
N GLU A 302 -9.42 -5.81 -10.76
CA GLU A 302 -9.92 -6.64 -11.84
C GLU A 302 -10.69 -7.85 -11.30
N GLU A 303 -12.01 -7.81 -11.48
CA GLU A 303 -12.71 -9.01 -11.90
C GLU A 303 -12.19 -9.38 -13.28
N VAL A 304 -11.02 -10.00 -13.35
CA VAL A 304 -10.59 -10.67 -14.56
C VAL A 304 -11.58 -11.79 -14.81
N VAL A 305 -12.27 -11.72 -15.94
CA VAL A 305 -13.01 -12.86 -16.48
C VAL A 305 -12.06 -14.05 -16.42
N VAL A 306 -12.43 -15.09 -15.71
CA VAL A 306 -11.65 -16.33 -15.61
C VAL A 306 -11.69 -16.98 -16.97
N THR A 307 -10.73 -16.66 -17.83
CA THR A 307 -10.44 -17.49 -18.98
C THR A 307 -9.71 -18.71 -18.45
N GLU A 308 -10.25 -19.90 -18.71
CA GLU A 308 -9.56 -21.15 -18.42
C GLU A 308 -8.33 -21.21 -19.33
N ILE A 309 -7.16 -20.91 -18.79
CA ILE A 309 -5.89 -21.14 -19.47
C ILE A 309 -5.58 -22.63 -19.34
N PRO A 310 -5.54 -23.41 -20.42
CA PRO A 310 -5.17 -24.82 -20.34
C PRO A 310 -3.77 -24.95 -19.70
N ASP A 311 -3.63 -25.90 -18.78
CA ASP A 311 -2.37 -26.24 -18.11
C ASP A 311 -1.73 -25.06 -17.31
N LEU A 312 -2.56 -24.13 -16.82
CA LEU A 312 -2.09 -22.93 -16.09
C LEU A 312 -1.17 -23.29 -14.90
N GLU A 313 -1.42 -24.38 -14.22
CA GLU A 313 -0.59 -24.80 -13.07
C GLU A 313 0.82 -25.17 -13.54
N GLU A 314 0.97 -25.99 -14.57
CA GLU A 314 2.25 -26.41 -15.12
C GLU A 314 3.03 -25.19 -15.72
N HIS A 315 2.32 -24.30 -16.40
CA HIS A 315 2.90 -23.03 -16.89
C HIS A 315 3.40 -22.13 -15.77
N LEU A 316 2.60 -21.93 -14.73
CA LEU A 316 2.99 -21.10 -13.58
C LEU A 316 4.18 -21.70 -12.82
N GLU A 317 4.20 -23.00 -12.63
CA GLU A 317 5.32 -23.69 -11.99
C GLU A 317 6.61 -23.52 -12.78
N HIS A 318 6.58 -23.76 -14.08
CA HIS A 318 7.73 -23.62 -14.98
C HIS A 318 8.27 -22.19 -15.00
N ILE A 319 7.39 -21.19 -15.17
CA ILE A 319 7.76 -19.77 -15.19
C ILE A 319 8.31 -19.35 -13.82
N THR A 320 7.69 -19.80 -12.73
CA THR A 320 8.11 -19.49 -11.38
C THR A 320 9.51 -20.00 -11.11
N GLU A 321 9.82 -21.23 -11.52
CA GLU A 321 11.19 -21.76 -11.41
C GLU A 321 12.22 -20.96 -12.23
N GLN A 322 11.89 -20.54 -13.45
CA GLN A 322 12.80 -19.77 -14.29
C GLN A 322 13.06 -18.37 -13.72
N VAL A 323 12.01 -17.69 -13.26
CA VAL A 323 12.09 -16.34 -12.72
C VAL A 323 12.91 -16.31 -11.42
N PHE A 324 12.77 -17.32 -10.57
CA PHE A 324 13.42 -17.32 -9.25
C PHE A 324 14.81 -17.97 -9.23
N LYS A 325 15.27 -18.55 -10.33
CA LYS A 325 16.69 -18.89 -10.51
C LYS A 325 17.60 -17.65 -10.65
N ARG A 326 17.04 -16.45 -10.74
CA ARG A 326 17.77 -15.18 -10.91
C ARG A 326 18.24 -14.63 -9.56
N SER A 327 19.35 -13.89 -9.58
CA SER A 327 19.96 -13.33 -8.37
C SER A 327 19.22 -12.16 -7.74
N LYS A 328 18.23 -11.56 -8.44
CA LYS A 328 17.42 -10.44 -7.96
C LYS A 328 15.96 -10.66 -8.33
N LEU A 329 15.06 -10.41 -7.36
CA LEU A 329 13.62 -10.48 -7.55
C LEU A 329 13.13 -9.25 -8.34
N ASP A 330 12.42 -9.49 -9.46
CA ASP A 330 11.58 -8.47 -10.09
C ASP A 330 10.25 -8.41 -9.32
N LEU A 331 9.99 -7.27 -8.66
CA LEU A 331 8.79 -7.12 -7.82
C LEU A 331 7.49 -7.22 -8.61
N GLY A 332 7.44 -6.61 -9.80
CA GLY A 332 6.25 -6.62 -10.65
C GLY A 332 5.89 -8.04 -11.07
N LEU A 333 6.87 -8.77 -11.59
CA LEU A 333 6.70 -10.14 -12.03
C LEU A 333 6.36 -11.08 -10.86
N ALA A 334 7.08 -10.97 -9.74
CA ALA A 334 6.83 -11.81 -8.55
C ALA A 334 5.41 -11.60 -8.01
N ARG A 335 4.97 -10.35 -7.86
CA ARG A 335 3.60 -10.03 -7.42
C ARG A 335 2.56 -10.57 -8.39
N ALA A 336 2.75 -10.35 -9.67
CA ALA A 336 1.84 -10.81 -10.71
C ALA A 336 1.66 -12.35 -10.67
N LEU A 337 2.76 -13.10 -10.58
CA LEU A 337 2.74 -14.56 -10.48
C LEU A 337 2.04 -15.04 -9.20
N ILE A 338 2.40 -14.46 -8.05
CA ILE A 338 1.79 -14.81 -6.75
C ILE A 338 0.29 -14.49 -6.74
N ARG A 339 -0.13 -13.34 -7.30
CA ARG A 339 -1.54 -12.95 -7.39
C ARG A 339 -2.33 -13.86 -8.33
N LYS A 340 -1.75 -14.23 -9.48
CA LYS A 340 -2.37 -15.22 -10.39
C LYS A 340 -2.51 -16.58 -9.72
N ALA A 341 -1.48 -17.06 -9.02
CA ALA A 341 -1.53 -18.28 -8.22
C ALA A 341 -2.57 -18.21 -7.08
N LYS A 342 -2.65 -17.06 -6.38
CA LYS A 342 -3.65 -16.80 -5.34
C LYS A 342 -5.08 -16.91 -5.88
N LYS A 343 -5.35 -16.22 -6.99
CA LYS A 343 -6.69 -16.19 -7.62
C LYS A 343 -7.16 -17.59 -8.04
N ASN A 344 -6.26 -18.37 -8.61
CA ASN A 344 -6.56 -19.72 -9.10
C ASN A 344 -6.34 -20.82 -8.05
N LYS A 345 -5.92 -20.47 -6.82
CA LYS A 345 -5.63 -21.38 -5.70
C LYS A 345 -4.62 -22.49 -6.06
N ILE A 346 -3.58 -22.13 -6.83
CA ILE A 346 -2.55 -23.06 -7.29
C ILE A 346 -1.53 -23.23 -6.16
N GLU A 347 -1.36 -24.46 -5.65
CA GLU A 347 -0.50 -24.76 -4.50
C GLU A 347 0.98 -24.95 -4.88
N SER A 348 1.31 -25.34 -6.12
CA SER A 348 2.68 -25.69 -6.54
C SER A 348 3.67 -24.53 -6.39
N VAL A 349 3.22 -23.30 -6.58
CA VAL A 349 4.05 -22.09 -6.38
C VAL A 349 4.54 -21.93 -4.93
N ALA A 350 3.84 -22.52 -3.95
CA ALA A 350 4.23 -22.44 -2.56
C ALA A 350 5.58 -23.13 -2.28
N ASP A 351 5.86 -24.23 -2.96
CA ASP A 351 7.13 -24.97 -2.78
C ASP A 351 8.32 -24.11 -3.18
N THR A 352 8.25 -23.41 -4.32
CA THR A 352 9.28 -22.46 -4.77
C THR A 352 9.46 -21.29 -3.81
N ILE A 353 8.35 -20.76 -3.24
CA ILE A 353 8.41 -19.69 -2.24
C ILE A 353 9.10 -20.19 -0.98
N PHE A 354 8.79 -21.39 -0.48
CA PHE A 354 9.42 -21.96 0.70
C PHE A 354 10.94 -22.16 0.51
N ASP A 355 11.33 -22.66 -0.66
CA ASP A 355 12.75 -22.94 -0.97
C ASP A 355 13.59 -21.67 -1.13
N ASN A 356 12.95 -20.54 -1.46
CA ASN A 356 13.60 -19.25 -1.72
C ASN A 356 13.05 -18.13 -0.83
N PHE A 357 12.55 -18.40 0.36
CA PHE A 357 11.76 -17.49 1.19
C PHE A 357 12.40 -16.11 1.40
N GLU A 358 13.74 -16.06 1.56
CA GLU A 358 14.44 -14.80 1.75
C GLU A 358 14.28 -13.82 0.57
N LEU A 359 14.22 -14.32 -0.67
CA LEU A 359 14.02 -13.52 -1.86
C LEU A 359 12.61 -12.88 -1.90
N PHE A 360 11.62 -13.52 -1.27
CA PHE A 360 10.23 -13.06 -1.24
C PHE A 360 9.90 -12.09 -0.11
N ILE A 361 10.83 -11.81 0.81
CA ILE A 361 10.59 -10.82 1.90
C ILE A 361 10.10 -9.45 1.38
N PRO A 362 10.59 -8.91 0.24
CA PRO A 362 10.07 -7.66 -0.32
C PRO A 362 8.60 -7.67 -0.74
N VAL A 363 8.01 -8.85 -0.95
CA VAL A 363 6.60 -9.06 -1.31
C VAL A 363 5.87 -9.93 -0.30
N ILE A 364 6.26 -9.87 0.95
CA ILE A 364 5.73 -10.73 2.02
C ILE A 364 4.22 -10.63 2.19
N ASN A 365 3.63 -9.46 1.95
CA ASN A 365 2.19 -9.23 1.93
C ASN A 365 1.50 -10.15 0.90
N ASP A 366 1.97 -10.13 -0.35
CA ASP A 366 1.42 -10.97 -1.42
C ASP A 366 1.60 -12.46 -1.12
N VAL A 367 2.77 -12.86 -0.61
CA VAL A 367 3.07 -14.24 -0.18
C VAL A 367 2.11 -14.71 0.90
N VAL A 368 1.93 -13.93 1.95
CA VAL A 368 1.07 -14.31 3.08
C VAL A 368 -0.40 -14.35 2.66
N LEU A 369 -0.86 -13.40 1.85
CA LEU A 369 -2.20 -13.41 1.29
C LEU A 369 -2.44 -14.60 0.34
N TYR A 370 -1.43 -15.00 -0.40
CA TYR A 370 -1.46 -16.22 -1.21
C TYR A 370 -1.55 -17.47 -0.32
N PHE A 371 -0.69 -17.63 0.68
CA PHE A 371 -0.78 -18.76 1.63
C PHE A 371 -2.15 -18.81 2.31
N LYS A 372 -2.72 -17.65 2.65
CA LYS A 372 -4.07 -17.58 3.23
C LYS A 372 -5.15 -18.07 2.27
N ALA A 373 -5.03 -17.80 0.98
CA ALA A 373 -5.99 -18.19 -0.04
C ALA A 373 -5.98 -19.68 -0.38
N ILE A 374 -4.79 -20.32 -0.35
CA ILE A 374 -4.61 -21.77 -0.59
C ILE A 374 -4.70 -22.60 0.68
N GLN A 375 -4.89 -21.97 1.82
CA GLN A 375 -4.90 -22.62 3.13
C GLN A 375 -5.96 -23.71 3.23
N SER A 376 -5.52 -24.92 3.60
CA SER A 376 -6.34 -26.08 3.91
C SER A 376 -5.69 -26.91 5.02
N ASP A 377 -6.44 -27.82 5.63
CA ASP A 377 -5.88 -28.75 6.63
C ASP A 377 -4.75 -29.62 6.05
N GLU A 378 -4.83 -29.96 4.78
CA GLU A 378 -3.83 -30.75 4.07
C GLU A 378 -2.58 -29.92 3.80
N PHE A 379 -2.74 -28.70 3.27
CA PHE A 379 -1.66 -27.76 3.06
C PHE A 379 -0.90 -27.47 4.36
N ASP A 380 -1.62 -27.21 5.45
CA ASP A 380 -1.01 -26.93 6.74
C ASP A 380 -0.20 -28.12 7.27
N LYS A 381 -0.74 -29.35 7.18
CA LYS A 381 -0.04 -30.57 7.60
C LYS A 381 1.19 -30.85 6.76
N LYS A 382 1.11 -30.69 5.45
CA LYS A 382 2.23 -30.88 4.51
C LYS A 382 3.37 -29.90 4.80
N ASN A 383 3.06 -28.64 5.10
CA ASN A 383 4.02 -27.54 5.11
C ASN A 383 4.42 -27.05 6.51
N VAL A 384 3.89 -27.60 7.61
CA VAL A 384 4.20 -27.17 8.98
C VAL A 384 5.69 -27.13 9.28
N ASN A 385 6.46 -28.12 8.81
CA ASN A 385 7.90 -28.17 9.02
C ASN A 385 8.65 -27.09 8.24
N LYS A 386 8.17 -26.72 7.04
CA LYS A 386 8.73 -25.61 6.24
C LYS A 386 8.50 -24.28 6.96
N PHE A 387 7.30 -24.04 7.50
CA PHE A 387 7.02 -22.87 8.32
C PHE A 387 7.89 -22.80 9.59
N ILE A 388 8.08 -23.94 10.27
CA ILE A 388 8.98 -24.01 11.44
C ILE A 388 10.43 -23.68 11.03
N SER A 389 10.89 -24.20 9.90
CA SER A 389 12.22 -23.90 9.38
C SER A 389 12.41 -22.40 9.12
N ILE A 390 11.43 -21.72 8.52
CA ILE A 390 11.46 -20.27 8.31
C ILE A 390 11.58 -19.53 9.64
N VAL A 391 10.76 -19.91 10.63
CA VAL A 391 10.73 -19.26 11.96
C VAL A 391 12.07 -19.44 12.70
N GLU A 392 12.72 -20.61 12.59
CA GLU A 392 13.96 -20.94 13.30
C GLU A 392 15.24 -20.54 12.56
N SER A 393 15.19 -20.38 11.24
CA SER A 393 16.36 -20.06 10.41
C SER A 393 16.96 -18.68 10.66
N GLY A 394 16.20 -17.76 11.28
CA GLY A 394 16.60 -16.37 11.42
C GLY A 394 16.49 -15.53 10.12
N VAL A 395 15.94 -16.10 9.05
CA VAL A 395 15.75 -15.40 7.76
C VAL A 395 14.77 -14.22 7.88
N VAL A 396 13.85 -14.27 8.86
CA VAL A 396 12.84 -13.24 9.11
C VAL A 396 13.46 -12.08 9.91
N THR A 397 14.27 -11.28 9.26
CA THR A 397 14.96 -10.12 9.88
C THR A 397 14.12 -8.84 9.83
N SER A 398 13.17 -8.72 8.89
CA SER A 398 12.30 -7.56 8.73
C SER A 398 11.15 -7.60 9.74
N LYS A 399 10.93 -6.49 10.47
CA LYS A 399 9.76 -6.35 11.37
C LYS A 399 8.44 -6.49 10.63
N LEU A 400 8.35 -5.96 9.40
CA LEU A 400 7.15 -6.07 8.56
C LEU A 400 6.90 -7.52 8.14
N ALA A 401 7.95 -8.27 7.76
CA ALA A 401 7.80 -9.69 7.43
C ALA A 401 7.38 -10.51 8.66
N ARG A 402 7.95 -10.22 9.82
CA ARG A 402 7.55 -10.83 11.09
C ARG A 402 6.09 -10.53 11.42
N TYR A 403 5.65 -9.29 11.27
CA TYR A 403 4.27 -8.87 11.49
C TYR A 403 3.28 -9.68 10.66
N TRP A 404 3.55 -9.85 9.35
CA TRP A 404 2.73 -10.63 8.43
C TRP A 404 2.70 -12.12 8.77
N LEU A 405 3.84 -12.72 9.09
CA LEU A 405 3.90 -14.14 9.47
C LEU A 405 3.20 -14.41 10.80
N GLU A 406 3.40 -13.55 11.81
CA GLU A 406 2.68 -13.68 13.07
C GLU A 406 1.16 -13.56 12.85
N TRP A 407 0.71 -12.59 12.03
CA TRP A 407 -0.70 -12.46 11.66
C TRP A 407 -1.24 -13.73 10.96
N TYR A 408 -0.50 -14.26 10.00
CA TYR A 408 -0.89 -15.49 9.31
C TYR A 408 -1.04 -16.67 10.26
N PHE A 409 -0.06 -16.90 11.09
CA PHE A 409 -0.09 -17.98 12.08
C PHE A 409 -1.18 -17.76 13.13
N ALA A 410 -1.38 -16.52 13.56
CA ALA A 410 -2.41 -16.18 14.55
C ALA A 410 -3.83 -16.39 14.02
N THR A 411 -4.05 -16.34 12.70
CA THR A 411 -5.36 -16.59 12.07
C THR A 411 -5.65 -18.07 11.82
N ASN A 412 -4.74 -18.98 12.15
CA ASN A 412 -4.84 -20.39 11.82
C ASN A 412 -4.71 -21.30 13.04
N SER A 413 -5.80 -22.00 13.40
CA SER A 413 -5.82 -22.90 14.56
C SER A 413 -4.85 -24.08 14.43
N ASN A 414 -4.53 -24.55 13.22
CA ASN A 414 -3.58 -25.65 13.00
C ASN A 414 -2.14 -25.23 13.34
N HIS A 415 -1.74 -24.05 12.91
CA HIS A 415 -0.44 -23.47 13.24
C HIS A 415 -0.28 -23.28 14.75
N LEU A 416 -1.35 -22.83 15.41
CA LEU A 416 -1.35 -22.62 16.88
C LEU A 416 -1.31 -23.91 17.71
N LYS A 417 -1.36 -25.10 17.11
CA LYS A 417 -1.06 -26.36 17.80
C LYS A 417 0.44 -26.56 17.99
N ASN A 418 1.28 -25.90 17.19
CA ASN A 418 2.75 -26.03 17.25
C ASN A 418 3.35 -25.06 18.27
N ILE A 419 4.16 -25.57 19.19
CA ILE A 419 4.75 -24.80 20.28
C ILE A 419 5.79 -23.76 19.79
N LYS A 420 6.53 -24.06 18.71
CA LYS A 420 7.52 -23.14 18.14
C LYS A 420 6.87 -21.94 17.48
N ILE A 421 5.79 -22.17 16.75
CA ILE A 421 4.97 -21.10 16.13
C ILE A 421 4.31 -20.24 17.21
N LYS A 422 3.73 -20.86 18.26
CA LYS A 422 3.20 -20.10 19.41
C LYS A 422 4.28 -19.23 20.06
N LYS A 423 5.46 -19.79 20.25
CA LYS A 423 6.58 -19.05 20.83
C LYS A 423 6.98 -17.87 19.94
N PHE A 424 7.05 -18.06 18.61
CA PHE A 424 7.37 -16.98 17.66
C PHE A 424 6.40 -15.79 17.79
N ILE A 425 5.08 -16.05 17.93
CA ILE A 425 4.08 -15.00 18.13
C ILE A 425 4.24 -14.34 19.51
N ASN A 426 4.41 -15.15 20.58
CA ASN A 426 4.50 -14.63 21.94
C ASN A 426 5.77 -13.82 22.22
N ASP A 427 6.87 -14.16 21.57
CA ASP A 427 8.14 -13.45 21.64
C ASP A 427 8.15 -12.16 20.76
N GLY A 428 7.10 -11.92 20.00
CA GLY A 428 6.94 -10.73 19.16
C GLY A 428 6.46 -9.51 19.92
N ASP A 429 6.65 -8.34 19.31
CA ASP A 429 6.26 -7.04 19.87
C ASP A 429 4.78 -6.69 19.61
N PHE A 430 4.08 -7.48 18.76
CA PHE A 430 2.76 -7.13 18.24
C PHE A 430 1.63 -7.74 19.08
N VAL A 431 1.12 -6.96 20.04
CA VAL A 431 0.01 -7.38 20.93
C VAL A 431 -1.24 -7.78 20.13
N GLU A 432 -1.49 -7.14 18.99
CA GLU A 432 -2.61 -7.46 18.12
C GLU A 432 -2.53 -8.89 17.54
N ASN A 433 -1.35 -9.37 17.17
CA ASN A 433 -1.16 -10.72 16.69
C ASN A 433 -1.26 -11.75 17.83
N GLN A 434 -0.77 -11.40 19.03
CA GLN A 434 -0.94 -12.23 20.23
C GLN A 434 -2.42 -12.34 20.62
N ALA A 435 -3.18 -11.23 20.59
CA ALA A 435 -4.61 -11.20 20.86
C ALA A 435 -5.39 -12.05 19.84
N LEU A 436 -5.04 -11.94 18.57
CA LEU A 436 -5.64 -12.74 17.49
C LEU A 436 -5.38 -14.24 17.68
N ALA A 437 -4.15 -14.61 18.05
CA ALA A 437 -3.80 -16.00 18.38
C ALA A 437 -4.58 -16.51 19.58
N ALA A 438 -4.80 -15.67 20.61
CA ALA A 438 -5.63 -16.03 21.76
C ALA A 438 -7.08 -16.28 21.36
N ILE A 439 -7.65 -15.43 20.49
CA ILE A 439 -8.99 -15.60 19.93
C ILE A 439 -9.09 -16.91 19.15
N THR A 440 -8.21 -17.12 18.21
CA THR A 440 -8.22 -18.29 17.31
C THR A 440 -8.05 -19.61 18.06
N SER A 441 -7.25 -19.61 19.13
CA SER A 441 -7.03 -20.80 19.99
C SER A 441 -8.01 -20.93 21.15
N GLY A 442 -8.91 -19.99 21.37
CA GLY A 442 -9.81 -19.96 22.52
C GLY A 442 -9.06 -19.78 23.86
N ASN A 443 -7.91 -19.14 23.88
CA ASN A 443 -7.08 -18.99 25.08
C ASN A 443 -7.59 -17.87 26.01
N VAL A 444 -8.62 -18.22 26.78
CA VAL A 444 -9.23 -17.33 27.78
C VAL A 444 -8.23 -16.85 28.83
N SER A 445 -7.27 -17.69 29.22
CA SER A 445 -6.25 -17.31 30.22
C SER A 445 -5.42 -16.15 29.73
N TRP A 446 -4.98 -16.14 28.46
CA TRP A 446 -4.23 -15.02 27.90
C TRP A 446 -5.00 -13.70 28.05
N VAL A 447 -6.31 -13.70 27.77
CA VAL A 447 -7.14 -12.49 27.90
C VAL A 447 -7.20 -12.01 29.34
N ARG A 448 -7.40 -12.93 30.30
CA ARG A 448 -7.44 -12.62 31.74
C ARG A 448 -6.13 -12.03 32.23
N ASP A 449 -5.02 -12.62 31.85
CA ASP A 449 -3.67 -12.19 32.24
C ASP A 449 -3.31 -10.80 31.67
N ASN A 450 -3.91 -10.44 30.52
CA ASN A 450 -3.63 -9.18 29.84
C ASN A 450 -4.66 -8.07 30.09
N LYS A 451 -5.73 -8.31 30.85
CA LYS A 451 -6.77 -7.30 31.14
C LYS A 451 -6.21 -5.97 31.63
N ASN A 452 -5.20 -6.01 32.51
CA ASN A 452 -4.60 -4.80 33.07
C ASN A 452 -3.66 -4.09 32.11
N ARG A 453 -3.16 -4.78 31.07
CA ARG A 453 -2.26 -4.19 30.08
C ARG A 453 -2.94 -3.12 29.21
N VAL A 454 -4.28 -3.07 29.14
CA VAL A 454 -5.03 -2.02 28.42
C VAL A 454 -4.67 -0.60 28.86
N PHE A 455 -4.09 -0.43 30.05
CA PHE A 455 -3.68 0.87 30.58
C PHE A 455 -2.22 1.24 30.26
N TYR A 456 -1.43 0.32 29.71
CA TYR A 456 0.02 0.46 29.55
C TYR A 456 0.52 0.16 28.13
N VAL A 457 -0.33 -0.35 27.25
CA VAL A 457 -0.02 -0.60 25.84
C VAL A 457 -0.52 0.54 24.97
N GLY A 458 0.07 0.70 23.79
CA GLY A 458 -0.41 1.67 22.81
C GLY A 458 -1.86 1.38 22.36
N GLU A 459 -2.49 2.36 21.71
CA GLU A 459 -3.92 2.34 21.35
C GLU A 459 -4.32 1.07 20.59
N LYS A 460 -3.55 0.67 19.57
CA LYS A 460 -3.81 -0.55 18.79
C LYS A 460 -3.75 -1.81 19.66
N GLY A 461 -2.74 -1.91 20.53
CA GLY A 461 -2.62 -3.03 21.46
C GLY A 461 -3.76 -3.06 22.50
N LYS A 462 -4.19 -1.89 22.99
CA LYS A 462 -5.36 -1.76 23.87
C LYS A 462 -6.62 -2.31 23.19
N ARG A 463 -6.90 -1.85 21.96
CA ARG A 463 -8.06 -2.31 21.20
C ARG A 463 -7.99 -3.80 20.88
N ALA A 464 -6.79 -4.33 20.61
CA ALA A 464 -6.60 -5.76 20.39
C ALA A 464 -6.95 -6.60 21.64
N ILE A 465 -6.56 -6.16 22.84
CA ILE A 465 -6.94 -6.83 24.10
C ILE A 465 -8.45 -6.72 24.34
N LEU A 466 -9.06 -5.54 24.08
CA LEU A 466 -10.51 -5.38 24.14
C LEU A 466 -11.22 -6.33 23.17
N TYR A 467 -10.74 -6.41 21.92
CA TYR A 467 -11.28 -7.31 20.90
C TYR A 467 -11.17 -8.78 21.32
N ALA A 468 -10.05 -9.18 21.93
CA ALA A 468 -9.85 -10.54 22.43
C ALA A 468 -10.84 -10.91 23.53
N SER A 469 -11.47 -9.95 24.21
CA SER A 469 -12.49 -10.24 25.23
C SER A 469 -13.72 -10.99 24.72
N LYS A 470 -13.92 -11.03 23.40
CA LYS A 470 -15.04 -11.80 22.78
C LYS A 470 -15.05 -13.28 23.14
N ILE A 471 -13.90 -13.85 23.53
CA ILE A 471 -13.81 -15.26 23.97
C ILE A 471 -14.04 -15.45 25.48
N LEU A 472 -14.20 -14.37 26.26
CA LEU A 472 -14.55 -14.46 27.68
C LEU A 472 -16.02 -14.88 27.87
N PRO A 473 -16.37 -15.50 29.01
CA PRO A 473 -17.76 -15.65 29.42
C PRO A 473 -18.50 -14.32 29.40
N LYS A 474 -19.74 -14.31 28.92
CA LYS A 474 -20.54 -13.09 28.67
C LYS A 474 -20.59 -12.14 29.85
N ASP A 475 -20.86 -12.64 31.04
CA ASP A 475 -20.96 -11.78 32.25
C ASP A 475 -19.60 -11.17 32.61
N GLU A 476 -18.54 -11.96 32.57
CA GLU A 476 -17.17 -11.50 32.82
C GLU A 476 -16.77 -10.40 31.85
N ARG A 477 -17.00 -10.64 30.53
CA ARG A 477 -16.72 -9.71 29.45
C ARG A 477 -17.49 -8.40 29.64
N ASN A 478 -18.83 -8.49 29.78
CA ASN A 478 -19.69 -7.33 29.83
C ASN A 478 -19.40 -6.45 31.04
N ASN A 479 -19.14 -7.04 32.20
CA ASN A 479 -18.77 -6.29 33.41
C ASN A 479 -17.44 -5.58 33.23
N TRP A 480 -16.44 -6.26 32.64
CA TRP A 480 -15.14 -5.66 32.40
C TRP A 480 -15.22 -4.53 31.36
N LEU A 481 -15.87 -4.75 30.22
CA LEU A 481 -16.00 -3.75 29.14
C LEU A 481 -16.75 -2.50 29.63
N ARG A 482 -17.85 -2.64 30.37
CA ARG A 482 -18.57 -1.48 30.95
C ARG A 482 -17.73 -0.68 31.94
N ASN A 483 -16.79 -1.33 32.62
CA ASN A 483 -15.87 -0.66 33.52
C ASN A 483 -14.80 0.15 32.76
N ILE A 484 -14.28 -0.40 31.66
CA ILE A 484 -13.34 0.30 30.78
C ILE A 484 -14.02 1.48 30.08
N ASP A 485 -15.23 1.30 29.55
CA ASP A 485 -16.00 2.32 28.82
C ASP A 485 -16.17 3.62 29.61
N LYS A 486 -16.44 3.51 30.92
CA LYS A 486 -16.59 4.68 31.80
C LYS A 486 -15.37 5.60 31.84
N ASN A 487 -14.19 5.06 31.57
CA ASN A 487 -12.91 5.75 31.70
C ASN A 487 -12.20 5.95 30.36
N THR A 488 -12.85 5.62 29.24
CA THR A 488 -12.27 5.70 27.91
C THR A 488 -12.67 7.01 27.22
N PRO A 489 -11.72 7.90 26.90
CA PRO A 489 -12.01 9.15 26.21
C PRO A 489 -12.15 9.00 24.70
N GLU A 490 -11.56 7.94 24.10
CA GLU A 490 -11.44 7.76 22.64
C GLU A 490 -12.72 7.16 22.06
N GLU A 491 -13.24 7.79 21.01
CA GLU A 491 -14.49 7.37 20.36
C GLU A 491 -14.38 5.98 19.71
N LEU A 492 -13.25 5.66 19.07
CA LEU A 492 -13.05 4.35 18.43
C LEU A 492 -13.09 3.22 19.47
N ASP A 493 -12.52 3.43 20.65
CA ASP A 493 -12.57 2.45 21.73
C ASP A 493 -14.01 2.24 22.24
N LYS A 494 -14.81 3.33 22.35
CA LYS A 494 -16.22 3.25 22.72
C LYS A 494 -17.04 2.50 21.67
N TRP A 495 -16.78 2.74 20.38
CA TRP A 495 -17.47 2.01 19.30
C TRP A 495 -17.09 0.53 19.32
N LEU A 496 -15.82 0.20 19.58
CA LEU A 496 -15.37 -1.18 19.73
C LEU A 496 -16.04 -1.86 20.93
N ILE A 497 -16.05 -1.21 22.09
CA ILE A 497 -16.72 -1.75 23.29
C ILE A 497 -18.20 -1.95 23.04
N LYS A 498 -18.88 -0.97 22.44
CA LYS A 498 -20.29 -1.07 22.10
C LYS A 498 -20.57 -2.26 21.18
N TRP A 499 -19.80 -2.39 20.09
CA TRP A 499 -19.93 -3.51 19.17
C TRP A 499 -19.76 -4.86 19.87
N LEU A 500 -18.75 -5.00 20.76
CA LEU A 500 -18.53 -6.22 21.55
C LEU A 500 -19.68 -6.53 22.53
N LEU A 501 -20.31 -5.49 23.10
CA LEU A 501 -21.46 -5.66 23.98
C LEU A 501 -22.74 -6.04 23.22
N ASP A 502 -22.90 -5.57 21.99
CA ASP A 502 -24.09 -5.77 21.17
C ASP A 502 -24.04 -7.12 20.43
N THR A 503 -22.85 -7.61 20.01
CA THR A 503 -22.71 -8.74 19.06
C THR A 503 -22.14 -10.02 19.67
N CYS A 504 -21.45 -9.95 20.80
CA CYS A 504 -20.87 -11.09 21.49
C CYS A 504 -21.56 -11.31 22.84
#